data_0f9445fbbeb573e6fa6599bb287bbbba
#
_entry.id   0f9445fbbeb573e6fa6599bb287bbbba
#
_cell.length_a   1.000
_cell.length_b   1.000
_cell.length_c   1.000
_cell.angle_alpha   90.00
_cell.angle_beta   90.00
_cell.angle_gamma   90.00
#
_symmetry.space_group_name_H-M   'P 1'
#
loop_
_entity.id
_entity.type
_entity.pdbx_description
1 polymer ?
#
loop_
_entity_poly.entity_id
_entity_poly.type
_entity_poly.pdbx_seq_one_letter_code
_entity_poly.pdbx_strand_id
1 'polypeptide(L)'
;MEEQMRMLCGVWKEAWQGMVMAEISWEDGTPKASCGVHVKEGRLIRLSAGIEGGTLSMVLLPLREGKCPRKEREGEPWRLFTAEEVHHFSDALGDHNAIHQGAQPIVSGFQLLVSLVAMYPGKAIRLRFHHPVRAGEMVYLKKEGDQLLGYTDTLCFAGEWQRKGNKE
;
A
#
# COMPACT_ATOMS: atom_id res chain seq x y z
N MET A 1 -2.79 -13.07 0.34
CA MET A 1 -2.75 -11.58 0.20
C MET A 1 -3.75 -11.06 -0.82
N GLU A 2 -3.79 -11.56 -2.05
CA GLU A 2 -4.74 -11.09 -3.09
C GLU A 2 -6.21 -11.24 -2.66
N GLU A 3 -6.59 -12.37 -2.05
CA GLU A 3 -7.93 -12.58 -1.52
C GLU A 3 -8.31 -11.52 -0.48
N GLN A 4 -7.41 -11.21 0.45
CA GLN A 4 -7.63 -10.16 1.46
C GLN A 4 -7.80 -8.78 0.82
N MET A 5 -7.03 -8.46 -0.23
CA MET A 5 -7.18 -7.21 -0.98
C MET A 5 -8.58 -7.12 -1.61
N ARG A 6 -9.05 -8.20 -2.27
CA ARG A 6 -10.41 -8.28 -2.84
C ARG A 6 -11.48 -8.13 -1.76
N MET A 7 -11.30 -8.75 -0.60
CA MET A 7 -12.22 -8.61 0.54
C MET A 7 -12.30 -7.15 1.00
N LEU A 8 -11.17 -6.44 1.08
CA LEU A 8 -11.13 -5.03 1.49
C LEU A 8 -11.75 -4.12 0.42
N CYS A 9 -11.50 -4.38 -0.86
CA CYS A 9 -12.17 -3.65 -1.95
C CYS A 9 -13.68 -3.90 -1.95
N GLY A 10 -14.13 -5.11 -1.63
CA GLY A 10 -15.55 -5.49 -1.59
C GLY A 10 -16.39 -4.77 -0.54
N VAL A 11 -15.77 -4.20 0.49
CA VAL A 11 -16.47 -3.40 1.52
C VAL A 11 -16.34 -1.89 1.29
N TRP A 12 -15.79 -1.47 0.14
CA TRP A 12 -15.61 -0.07 -0.20
C TRP A 12 -16.95 0.66 -0.28
N LYS A 13 -17.01 1.86 0.28
CA LYS A 13 -18.20 2.71 0.29
C LYS A 13 -18.01 3.95 -0.59
N GLU A 14 -19.10 4.43 -1.18
CA GLU A 14 -19.07 5.68 -1.96
C GLU A 14 -18.55 6.87 -1.15
N ALA A 15 -18.88 6.92 0.14
CA ALA A 15 -18.39 7.94 1.06
C ALA A 15 -16.85 7.96 1.23
N TRP A 16 -16.15 6.93 0.78
CA TRP A 16 -14.67 6.83 0.83
C TRP A 16 -14.00 7.18 -0.50
N GLN A 17 -14.75 7.60 -1.50
CA GLN A 17 -14.19 8.06 -2.77
C GLN A 17 -13.21 9.21 -2.56
N GLY A 18 -12.05 9.14 -3.22
CA GLY A 18 -10.98 10.12 -3.08
C GLY A 18 -10.15 10.01 -1.80
N MET A 19 -10.45 9.05 -0.91
CA MET A 19 -9.57 8.75 0.21
C MET A 19 -8.30 8.06 -0.27
N VAL A 20 -7.20 8.32 0.43
CA VAL A 20 -5.91 7.68 0.19
C VAL A 20 -5.52 6.78 1.35
N MET A 21 -4.74 5.76 1.02
CA MET A 21 -4.13 4.88 2.01
C MET A 21 -2.99 5.61 2.71
N ALA A 22 -3.10 5.76 4.03
CA ALA A 22 -2.05 6.33 4.87
C ALA A 22 -1.06 5.27 5.36
N GLU A 23 -1.55 4.07 5.54
CA GLU A 23 -0.76 2.94 6.02
C GLU A 23 -1.35 1.64 5.48
N ILE A 24 -0.48 0.69 5.17
CA ILE A 24 -0.85 -0.70 4.90
C ILE A 24 0.14 -1.62 5.60
N SER A 25 -0.34 -2.72 6.16
CA SER A 25 0.51 -3.75 6.74
C SER A 25 0.00 -5.13 6.39
N TRP A 26 0.95 -6.01 6.11
CA TRP A 26 0.68 -7.43 5.92
C TRP A 26 1.55 -8.25 6.88
N GLU A 27 0.95 -9.25 7.51
CA GLU A 27 1.60 -10.15 8.45
C GLU A 27 1.22 -11.60 8.11
N ASP A 28 2.23 -12.43 7.86
CA ASP A 28 2.10 -13.88 7.61
C ASP A 28 1.81 -14.64 8.92
N GLY A 29 0.91 -15.61 8.87
CA GLY A 29 0.61 -16.48 10.00
C GLY A 29 -0.86 -16.50 10.41
N THR A 30 -1.14 -16.99 11.60
CA THR A 30 -2.51 -17.04 12.14
C THR A 30 -3.03 -15.61 12.35
N PRO A 31 -4.23 -15.27 11.85
CA PRO A 31 -4.77 -13.95 12.04
C PRO A 31 -4.91 -13.62 13.53
N LYS A 32 -4.47 -12.43 13.95
CA LYS A 32 -4.61 -11.93 15.33
C LYS A 32 -6.06 -11.64 15.71
N ALA A 33 -6.93 -11.50 14.71
CA ALA A 33 -8.38 -11.32 14.85
C ALA A 33 -9.11 -12.50 14.21
N SER A 34 -10.41 -12.60 14.43
CA SER A 34 -11.24 -13.58 13.72
C SER A 34 -11.10 -13.43 12.20
N CYS A 35 -11.19 -14.56 11.46
CA CYS A 35 -11.23 -14.52 10.01
C CYS A 35 -12.38 -13.62 9.51
N GLY A 36 -12.17 -12.93 8.39
CA GLY A 36 -13.14 -12.02 7.78
C GLY A 36 -12.67 -10.58 7.70
N VAL A 37 -13.58 -9.69 7.33
CA VAL A 37 -13.30 -8.26 7.21
C VAL A 37 -13.82 -7.52 8.44
N HIS A 38 -12.96 -6.67 8.99
CA HIS A 38 -13.28 -5.78 10.10
C HIS A 38 -13.13 -4.34 9.64
N VAL A 39 -14.14 -3.52 9.89
CA VAL A 39 -14.17 -2.10 9.55
C VAL A 39 -14.39 -1.29 10.81
N LYS A 40 -13.53 -0.31 11.07
CA LYS A 40 -13.69 0.67 12.14
C LYS A 40 -13.66 2.07 11.54
N GLU A 41 -14.83 2.71 11.55
CA GLU A 41 -14.99 4.09 11.12
C GLU A 41 -14.82 5.06 12.28
N GLY A 42 -14.19 6.20 12.02
CA GLY A 42 -13.95 7.28 12.94
C GLY A 42 -13.25 8.42 12.20
N ARG A 43 -12.42 9.17 12.91
CA ARG A 43 -11.56 10.20 12.26
C ARG A 43 -10.65 9.61 11.17
N LEU A 44 -10.26 8.37 11.34
CA LEU A 44 -9.56 7.54 10.36
C LEU A 44 -10.41 6.29 10.12
N ILE A 45 -10.38 5.77 8.90
CA ILE A 45 -11.02 4.50 8.58
C ILE A 45 -9.96 3.43 8.65
N ARG A 46 -10.19 2.43 9.48
CA ARG A 46 -9.31 1.26 9.61
C ARG A 46 -10.04 0.03 9.11
N LEU A 47 -9.38 -0.69 8.21
CA LEU A 47 -9.88 -1.94 7.67
C LEU A 47 -8.84 -3.03 7.90
N SER A 48 -9.30 -4.24 8.14
CA SER A 48 -8.45 -5.42 8.14
C SER A 48 -9.19 -6.62 7.57
N ALA A 49 -8.46 -7.46 6.85
CA ALA A 49 -8.95 -8.73 6.34
C ALA A 49 -8.02 -9.85 6.83
N GLY A 50 -8.56 -10.77 7.62
CA GLY A 50 -7.87 -11.95 8.12
C GLY A 50 -8.38 -13.21 7.43
N ILE A 51 -7.46 -14.05 6.96
CA ILE A 51 -7.71 -15.42 6.49
C ILE A 51 -6.68 -16.36 7.09
N GLU A 52 -6.88 -17.67 6.95
CA GLU A 52 -5.84 -18.63 7.25
C GLU A 52 -4.60 -18.31 6.40
N GLY A 53 -3.48 -18.02 7.05
CA GLY A 53 -2.22 -17.63 6.39
C GLY A 53 -1.82 -16.16 6.50
N GLY A 54 -2.66 -15.29 7.09
CA GLY A 54 -2.21 -13.92 7.38
C GLY A 54 -3.29 -12.87 7.54
N THR A 55 -2.84 -11.67 7.88
CA THR A 55 -3.71 -10.49 8.04
C THR A 55 -3.18 -9.34 7.21
N LEU A 56 -4.07 -8.73 6.42
CA LEU A 56 -3.85 -7.48 5.71
C LEU A 56 -4.65 -6.38 6.40
N SER A 57 -3.99 -5.29 6.76
CA SER A 57 -4.65 -4.14 7.40
C SER A 57 -4.30 -2.85 6.68
N MET A 58 -5.23 -1.90 6.63
CA MET A 58 -4.99 -0.59 6.06
C MET A 58 -5.69 0.53 6.84
N VAL A 59 -5.13 1.74 6.71
CA VAL A 59 -5.70 2.97 7.25
C VAL A 59 -5.93 3.93 6.09
N LEU A 60 -7.15 4.44 5.99
CA LEU A 60 -7.54 5.45 5.01
C LEU A 60 -7.71 6.81 5.68
N LEU A 61 -7.38 7.86 4.94
CA LEU A 61 -7.65 9.24 5.30
C LEU A 61 -7.98 10.07 4.05
N PRO A 62 -8.68 11.19 4.20
CA PRO A 62 -8.91 12.10 3.08
C PRO A 62 -7.58 12.58 2.49
N LEU A 63 -7.49 12.59 1.16
CA LEU A 63 -6.35 13.19 0.46
C LEU A 63 -6.27 14.67 0.85
N ARG A 64 -5.15 15.08 1.41
CA ARG A 64 -4.86 16.47 1.71
C ARG A 64 -3.80 16.96 0.72
N GLU A 65 -4.15 17.98 -0.04
CA GLU A 65 -3.16 18.74 -0.78
C GLU A 65 -2.36 19.60 0.22
N GLY A 66 -1.23 19.09 0.63
CA GLY A 66 -0.29 19.78 1.51
C GLY A 66 1.06 19.94 0.82
N LYS A 67 1.75 21.05 1.08
CA LYS A 67 3.16 21.17 0.71
C LYS A 67 3.95 20.19 1.58
N CYS A 68 4.24 19.01 1.03
CA CYS A 68 5.20 18.12 1.65
C CYS A 68 6.59 18.77 1.57
N PRO A 69 7.35 18.88 2.67
CA PRO A 69 8.73 19.32 2.57
C PRO A 69 9.47 18.40 1.61
N ARG A 70 10.05 18.96 0.55
CA ARG A 70 10.86 18.20 -0.40
C ARG A 70 12.04 17.61 0.37
N LYS A 71 12.05 16.30 0.52
CA LYS A 71 13.26 15.56 0.85
C LYS A 71 13.95 15.24 -0.46
N GLU A 72 15.26 15.48 -0.52
CA GLU A 72 16.05 15.09 -1.69
C GLU A 72 15.83 13.60 -1.98
N ARG A 73 15.67 13.29 -3.26
CA ARG A 73 15.53 11.94 -3.74
C ARG A 73 16.79 11.13 -3.41
N GLU A 74 16.61 9.99 -2.82
CA GLU A 74 17.66 9.04 -2.49
C GLU A 74 17.34 7.65 -3.08
N GLY A 75 18.34 6.78 -3.12
CA GLY A 75 18.19 5.39 -3.53
C GLY A 75 18.41 5.14 -5.03
N GLU A 76 18.19 3.89 -5.42
CA GLU A 76 18.37 3.41 -6.79
C GLU A 76 17.05 3.35 -7.55
N PRO A 77 17.05 3.57 -8.87
CA PRO A 77 15.85 3.39 -9.68
C PRO A 77 15.27 1.99 -9.49
N TRP A 78 14.00 1.92 -9.16
CA TRP A 78 13.33 0.64 -8.93
C TRP A 78 12.27 0.34 -9.97
N ARG A 79 11.24 1.17 -10.07
CA ARG A 79 10.09 0.89 -10.92
C ARG A 79 9.39 2.16 -11.38
N LEU A 80 8.93 2.11 -12.62
CA LEU A 80 7.97 3.05 -13.18
C LEU A 80 6.65 2.30 -13.36
N PHE A 81 5.57 2.83 -12.82
CA PHE A 81 4.22 2.29 -13.01
C PHE A 81 3.56 3.06 -14.14
N THR A 82 3.04 2.34 -15.14
CA THR A 82 2.28 2.98 -16.21
C THR A 82 0.81 3.18 -15.79
N ALA A 83 0.09 4.09 -16.43
CA ALA A 83 -1.34 4.27 -16.18
C ALA A 83 -2.13 2.99 -16.48
N GLU A 84 -1.77 2.28 -17.54
CA GLU A 84 -2.38 1.00 -17.93
C GLU A 84 -2.21 -0.07 -16.85
N GLU A 85 -0.99 -0.20 -16.27
CA GLU A 85 -0.74 -1.14 -15.17
C GLU A 85 -1.58 -0.79 -13.94
N VAL A 86 -1.72 0.49 -13.59
CA VAL A 86 -2.51 0.94 -12.44
C VAL A 86 -3.99 0.63 -12.66
N HIS A 87 -4.54 0.95 -13.84
CA HIS A 87 -5.93 0.65 -14.18
C HIS A 87 -6.19 -0.87 -14.15
N HIS A 88 -5.35 -1.66 -14.81
CA HIS A 88 -5.49 -3.11 -14.85
C HIS A 88 -5.45 -3.73 -13.45
N PHE A 89 -4.53 -3.27 -12.59
CA PHE A 89 -4.41 -3.77 -11.22
C PHE A 89 -5.67 -3.44 -10.39
N SER A 90 -6.16 -2.20 -10.47
CA SER A 90 -7.36 -1.76 -9.75
C SER A 90 -8.61 -2.52 -10.22
N ASP A 91 -8.78 -2.67 -11.53
CA ASP A 91 -9.90 -3.42 -12.11
C ASP A 91 -9.87 -4.89 -11.69
N ALA A 92 -8.69 -5.51 -11.68
CA ALA A 92 -8.52 -6.91 -11.28
C ALA A 92 -8.87 -7.16 -9.81
N LEU A 93 -8.71 -6.15 -8.93
CA LEU A 93 -9.10 -6.22 -7.52
C LEU A 93 -10.55 -5.81 -7.28
N GLY A 94 -11.20 -5.15 -8.23
CA GLY A 94 -12.48 -4.47 -8.00
C GLY A 94 -12.35 -3.20 -7.15
N ASP A 95 -11.19 -2.54 -7.24
CA ASP A 95 -10.94 -1.25 -6.58
C ASP A 95 -11.47 -0.11 -7.44
N HIS A 96 -12.64 0.42 -7.08
CA HIS A 96 -13.34 1.47 -7.81
C HIS A 96 -13.05 2.89 -7.30
N ASN A 97 -11.98 3.08 -6.51
CA ASN A 97 -11.59 4.41 -6.06
C ASN A 97 -11.13 5.27 -7.24
N ALA A 98 -11.80 6.41 -7.43
CA ALA A 98 -11.57 7.31 -8.56
C ALA A 98 -10.11 7.82 -8.69
N ILE A 99 -9.33 7.80 -7.59
CA ILE A 99 -7.91 8.22 -7.61
C ILE A 99 -7.02 7.31 -8.45
N HIS A 100 -7.47 6.06 -8.72
CA HIS A 100 -6.75 5.08 -9.54
C HIS A 100 -7.17 5.13 -11.01
N GLN A 101 -7.99 6.10 -11.39
CA GLN A 101 -8.51 6.28 -12.73
C GLN A 101 -7.93 7.55 -13.40
N GLY A 102 -8.13 7.70 -14.70
CA GLY A 102 -7.70 8.88 -15.45
C GLY A 102 -6.29 8.76 -16.05
N ALA A 103 -5.76 9.91 -16.54
CA ALA A 103 -4.50 9.93 -17.30
C ALA A 103 -3.24 9.80 -16.42
N GLN A 104 -3.32 10.28 -15.19
CA GLN A 104 -2.23 10.20 -14.19
C GLN A 104 -2.76 9.61 -12.88
N PRO A 105 -3.16 8.33 -12.88
CA PRO A 105 -3.72 7.70 -11.70
C PRO A 105 -2.67 7.60 -10.58
N ILE A 106 -3.16 7.66 -9.34
CA ILE A 106 -2.32 7.34 -8.17
C ILE A 106 -2.14 5.83 -8.12
N VAL A 107 -0.91 5.37 -7.96
CA VAL A 107 -0.59 3.95 -7.78
C VAL A 107 -1.19 3.46 -6.47
N SER A 108 -1.93 2.37 -6.51
CA SER A 108 -2.56 1.79 -5.32
C SER A 108 -1.50 1.34 -4.31
N GLY A 109 -1.77 1.59 -3.02
CA GLY A 109 -0.94 1.06 -1.93
C GLY A 109 -0.86 -0.46 -1.94
N PHE A 110 -1.90 -1.15 -2.42
CA PHE A 110 -1.88 -2.60 -2.66
C PHE A 110 -0.87 -2.98 -3.73
N GLN A 111 -0.81 -2.24 -4.84
CA GLN A 111 0.12 -2.50 -5.94
C GLN A 111 1.58 -2.30 -5.51
N LEU A 112 1.85 -1.25 -4.73
CA LEU A 112 3.16 -1.01 -4.12
C LEU A 112 3.54 -2.15 -3.16
N LEU A 113 2.62 -2.56 -2.28
CA LEU A 113 2.84 -3.65 -1.33
C LEU A 113 3.18 -4.96 -2.05
N VAL A 114 2.38 -5.38 -3.04
CA VAL A 114 2.62 -6.61 -3.81
C VAL A 114 3.97 -6.58 -4.50
N SER A 115 4.31 -5.45 -5.12
CA SER A 115 5.59 -5.28 -5.81
C SER A 115 6.78 -5.38 -4.87
N LEU A 116 6.67 -4.83 -3.66
CA LEU A 116 7.72 -4.89 -2.65
C LEU A 116 7.84 -6.28 -2.02
N VAL A 117 6.73 -6.96 -1.73
CA VAL A 117 6.73 -8.33 -1.19
C VAL A 117 7.32 -9.32 -2.19
N ALA A 118 7.06 -9.13 -3.49
CA ALA A 118 7.67 -9.95 -4.53
C ALA A 118 9.20 -9.80 -4.58
N MET A 119 9.70 -8.58 -4.34
CA MET A 119 11.14 -8.29 -4.33
C MET A 119 11.82 -8.66 -3.01
N TYR A 120 11.12 -8.47 -1.91
CA TYR A 120 11.60 -8.70 -0.55
C TYR A 120 10.65 -9.63 0.22
N PRO A 121 10.72 -10.96 0.02
CA PRO A 121 9.87 -11.89 0.74
C PRO A 121 10.19 -11.87 2.25
N GLY A 122 9.18 -11.69 3.08
CA GLY A 122 9.32 -11.55 4.54
C GLY A 122 8.13 -12.13 5.30
N LYS A 123 8.18 -12.02 6.63
CA LYS A 123 7.10 -12.44 7.52
C LYS A 123 6.06 -11.35 7.71
N ALA A 124 6.50 -10.11 7.75
CA ALA A 124 5.62 -8.95 7.84
C ALA A 124 6.23 -7.75 7.13
N ILE A 125 5.37 -6.86 6.65
CA ILE A 125 5.73 -5.57 6.09
C ILE A 125 4.70 -4.54 6.51
N ARG A 126 5.15 -3.34 6.84
CA ARG A 126 4.32 -2.18 7.11
C ARG A 126 4.82 -1.00 6.29
N LEU A 127 3.94 -0.41 5.51
CA LEU A 127 4.23 0.79 4.72
C LEU A 127 3.41 1.96 5.24
N ARG A 128 4.06 3.09 5.43
CA ARG A 128 3.43 4.38 5.72
C ARG A 128 3.62 5.30 4.52
N PHE A 129 2.52 5.86 4.03
CA PHE A 129 2.52 6.73 2.86
C PHE A 129 2.57 8.19 3.29
N HIS A 130 3.46 8.96 2.66
CA HIS A 130 3.69 10.39 2.91
C HIS A 130 3.27 11.24 1.72
N HIS A 131 3.48 10.73 0.51
CA HIS A 131 3.12 11.37 -0.73
C HIS A 131 2.64 10.32 -1.75
N PRO A 132 1.61 10.60 -2.55
CA PRO A 132 1.16 9.65 -3.55
C PRO A 132 2.22 9.44 -4.64
N VAL A 133 2.40 8.20 -5.06
CA VAL A 133 3.12 7.86 -6.30
C VAL A 133 2.13 7.94 -7.44
N ARG A 134 2.46 8.67 -8.50
CA ARG A 134 1.62 8.78 -9.70
C ARG A 134 2.19 7.91 -10.82
N ALA A 135 1.31 7.41 -11.67
CA ALA A 135 1.74 6.74 -12.88
C ALA A 135 2.63 7.66 -13.74
N GLY A 136 3.69 7.08 -14.32
CA GLY A 136 4.69 7.82 -15.09
C GLY A 136 5.83 8.40 -14.27
N GLU A 137 5.76 8.36 -12.94
CA GLU A 137 6.86 8.76 -12.06
C GLU A 137 7.79 7.56 -11.78
N MET A 138 9.11 7.76 -11.94
CA MET A 138 10.09 6.76 -11.54
C MET A 138 10.19 6.71 -10.01
N VAL A 139 10.00 5.52 -9.46
CA VAL A 139 10.18 5.27 -8.03
C VAL A 139 11.61 4.80 -7.78
N TYR A 140 12.25 5.39 -6.79
CA TYR A 140 13.58 5.04 -6.30
C TYR A 140 13.45 4.40 -4.92
N LEU A 141 14.25 3.36 -4.66
CA LEU A 141 14.26 2.69 -3.37
C LEU A 141 15.61 2.84 -2.69
N LYS A 142 15.57 3.18 -1.41
CA LYS A 142 16.70 3.13 -0.50
C LYS A 142 16.40 2.11 0.60
N LYS A 143 17.30 1.16 0.79
CA LYS A 143 17.18 0.14 1.83
C LYS A 143 18.27 0.32 2.87
N GLU A 144 17.88 0.46 4.12
CA GLU A 144 18.76 0.59 5.27
C GLU A 144 18.36 -0.42 6.36
N GLY A 145 19.07 -1.54 6.43
CA GLY A 145 18.71 -2.64 7.34
C GLY A 145 17.33 -3.21 7.03
N ASP A 146 16.43 -3.11 8.01
CA ASP A 146 15.03 -3.53 7.89
C ASP A 146 14.08 -2.37 7.50
N GLN A 147 14.62 -1.21 7.18
CA GLN A 147 13.87 -0.06 6.65
C GLN A 147 13.98 0.03 5.14
N LEU A 148 12.88 0.44 4.51
CA LEU A 148 12.77 0.68 3.09
C LEU A 148 12.13 2.04 2.87
N LEU A 149 12.78 2.90 2.09
CA LEU A 149 12.30 4.22 1.75
C LEU A 149 12.06 4.31 0.25
N GLY A 150 10.89 4.79 -0.15
CA GLY A 150 10.52 4.98 -1.55
C GLY A 150 10.34 6.45 -1.90
N TYR A 151 10.97 6.88 -2.98
CA TYR A 151 10.99 8.27 -3.43
C TYR A 151 10.55 8.38 -4.89
N THR A 152 9.88 9.48 -5.21
CA THR A 152 9.85 10.07 -6.55
C THR A 152 10.74 11.33 -6.51
N ASP A 153 10.20 12.53 -6.63
CA ASP A 153 10.91 13.78 -6.31
C ASP A 153 10.94 14.10 -4.81
N THR A 154 10.18 13.35 -4.03
CA THR A 154 10.08 13.45 -2.56
C THR A 154 9.88 12.07 -1.96
N LEU A 155 9.94 11.96 -0.62
CA LEU A 155 9.63 10.73 0.08
C LEU A 155 8.14 10.39 -0.09
N CYS A 156 7.84 9.26 -0.74
CA CYS A 156 6.48 8.79 -0.98
C CYS A 156 6.03 7.80 0.09
N PHE A 157 6.90 6.89 0.49
CA PHE A 157 6.58 5.91 1.53
C PHE A 157 7.81 5.48 2.32
N ALA A 158 7.58 5.05 3.55
CA ALA A 158 8.56 4.41 4.42
C ALA A 158 8.04 3.04 4.84
N GLY A 159 8.86 2.01 4.73
CA GLY A 159 8.54 0.63 5.05
C GLY A 159 9.38 0.08 6.20
N GLU A 160 8.74 -0.73 7.04
CA GLU A 160 9.40 -1.58 8.03
C GLU A 160 9.20 -3.03 7.62
N TRP A 161 10.27 -3.80 7.65
CA TRP A 161 10.35 -5.14 7.13
C TRP A 161 10.77 -6.15 8.20
N GLN A 162 10.04 -7.25 8.33
CA GLN A 162 10.44 -8.36 9.19
C GLN A 162 10.79 -9.58 8.34
N ARG A 163 12.04 -10.00 8.39
CA ARG A 163 12.49 -11.21 7.71
C ARG A 163 11.84 -12.45 8.33
N LYS A 164 11.65 -13.51 7.53
CA LYS A 164 11.40 -14.83 8.09
C LYS A 164 12.67 -15.22 8.85
N GLY A 165 12.59 -15.32 10.18
CA GLY A 165 13.71 -15.83 10.95
C GLY A 165 14.06 -17.21 10.43
N ASN A 166 15.34 -17.46 10.13
CA ASN A 166 15.84 -18.82 9.99
C ASN A 166 15.52 -19.51 11.30
N LYS A 167 14.63 -20.51 11.27
CA LYS A 167 14.57 -21.48 12.37
C LYS A 167 15.89 -22.23 12.29
N GLU A 168 16.82 -21.90 13.18
CA GLU A 168 17.90 -22.82 13.54
C GLU A 168 17.31 -24.08 14.17
#